data_52bd463f94feeacc6f98ef8028dc1020
#
_entry.id   52bd463f94feeacc6f98ef8028dc1020
#
_cell.length_a   1.000
_cell.length_b   1.000
_cell.length_c   1.000
_cell.angle_alpha   90.00
_cell.angle_beta   90.00
_cell.angle_gamma   90.00
#
_symmetry.space_group_name_H-M   'P 1'
#
loop_
_entity.id
_entity.type
_entity.pdbx_description
1 polymer ?
#
loop_
_entity_poly.entity_id
_entity_poly.type
_entity_poly.pdbx_seq_one_letter_code
_entity_poly.pdbx_strand_id
1 'polypeptide(L)'
;MNQLMARQEYRVTAIAGAVMVLMLTTALQARAQQADASEAGMQQVVVTGVRAALEQSLRQKRGADSVVEVVTAEDIGKMPDKNVADAIQRLPGVNTQSSAGGEGGFGENDRVSLRGTSPSLQQTLFNGHAISTGDWFLLNQIGGNVGRSSSFSLLPSELVGAIVVQKSATADLVEGGVSGAINVITRRPLDFRQALTVEGSVQANYNDLSSKTEPHLSGLVAWKNATNTAGFLIQGFSEKAAVRRDGQEILGYTPINPASAAAVANPSLAGVLVPTFIGATLFEQTKKRSGGAFDVEVRPMRGLSLDINGFYSELKAPHQNTNWLAAPANSINSANQVPRNPVVRNNTLVGAGFGVNSGEVD
;
A
#
# COMPACT_ATOMS: atom_id res chain seq x y z
N MET A 1 20.14 12.15 47.74
CA MET A 1 19.28 13.30 47.43
C MET A 1 18.27 12.82 46.40
N ASN A 2 17.01 12.77 46.81
CA ASN A 2 15.94 11.88 46.41
C ASN A 2 15.38 12.11 44.98
N GLN A 3 15.27 11.05 44.30
CA GLN A 3 14.32 10.41 43.41
C GLN A 3 12.89 11.00 43.44
N LEU A 4 12.39 11.31 42.25
CA LEU A 4 10.99 11.35 41.96
C LEU A 4 10.75 10.49 40.71
N MET A 5 10.47 9.21 40.95
CA MET A 5 9.84 8.32 39.97
C MET A 5 8.36 8.65 39.94
N ALA A 6 7.90 9.23 38.86
CA ALA A 6 6.47 9.31 38.57
C ALA A 6 5.98 7.94 38.06
N ARG A 7 5.21 7.23 38.87
CA ARG A 7 4.39 6.09 38.47
C ARG A 7 3.28 6.58 37.56
N GLN A 8 3.35 6.20 36.29
CA GLN A 8 2.25 6.35 35.34
C GLN A 8 1.28 5.18 35.57
N GLU A 9 0.22 5.41 36.33
CA GLU A 9 -0.88 4.46 36.49
C GLU A 9 -1.69 4.38 35.20
N TYR A 10 -1.64 3.23 34.53
CA TYR A 10 -2.55 2.91 33.42
C TYR A 10 -3.96 2.70 33.97
N ARG A 11 -4.82 3.68 33.79
CA ARG A 11 -6.26 3.49 33.97
C ARG A 11 -6.79 2.63 32.84
N VAL A 12 -6.99 1.35 33.09
CA VAL A 12 -7.75 0.45 32.21
C VAL A 12 -9.19 0.95 32.21
N THR A 13 -9.65 1.50 31.12
CA THR A 13 -11.01 1.99 31.00
C THR A 13 -11.99 0.81 31.03
N ALA A 14 -13.18 0.99 31.59
CA ALA A 14 -14.22 -0.03 31.75
C ALA A 14 -14.58 -0.77 30.45
N ILE A 15 -14.32 -0.16 29.30
CA ILE A 15 -14.51 -0.71 27.96
C ILE A 15 -13.50 -1.84 27.67
N ALA A 16 -12.24 -1.70 28.08
CA ALA A 16 -11.22 -2.76 27.90
C ALA A 16 -11.53 -3.99 28.75
N GLY A 17 -12.11 -3.80 29.94
CA GLY A 17 -12.58 -4.88 30.79
C GLY A 17 -13.77 -5.66 30.21
N ALA A 18 -14.71 -4.97 29.60
CA ALA A 18 -15.88 -5.58 28.97
C ALA A 18 -15.51 -6.42 27.72
N VAL A 19 -14.57 -5.95 26.91
CA VAL A 19 -14.08 -6.70 25.73
C VAL A 19 -13.31 -7.95 26.16
N MET A 20 -12.52 -7.89 27.24
CA MET A 20 -11.80 -9.06 27.75
C MET A 20 -12.76 -10.12 28.33
N VAL A 21 -13.82 -9.72 29.00
CA VAL A 21 -14.84 -10.65 29.52
C VAL A 21 -15.63 -11.30 28.38
N LEU A 22 -15.94 -10.56 27.31
CA LEU A 22 -16.63 -11.13 26.14
C LEU A 22 -15.75 -12.16 25.41
N MET A 23 -14.46 -11.94 25.32
CA MET A 23 -13.52 -12.90 24.69
C MET A 23 -13.28 -14.15 25.54
N LEU A 24 -13.34 -14.05 26.87
CA LEU A 24 -13.21 -15.19 27.75
C LEU A 24 -14.46 -16.11 27.75
N THR A 25 -15.65 -15.58 27.55
CA THR A 25 -16.89 -16.38 27.47
C THR A 25 -17.01 -17.17 26.18
N THR A 26 -16.46 -16.66 25.05
CA THR A 26 -16.41 -17.39 23.77
C THR A 26 -15.36 -18.51 23.78
N ALA A 27 -14.27 -18.37 24.54
CA ALA A 27 -13.24 -19.41 24.65
C ALA A 27 -13.71 -20.64 25.48
N LEU A 28 -14.70 -20.49 26.35
CA LEU A 28 -15.28 -21.59 27.12
C LEU A 28 -16.29 -22.45 26.35
N GLN A 29 -16.91 -21.91 25.30
CA GLN A 29 -17.80 -22.67 24.43
C GLN A 29 -17.07 -23.50 23.37
N ALA A 30 -15.82 -23.18 23.05
CA ALA A 30 -15.02 -23.93 22.10
C ALA A 30 -14.48 -25.28 22.62
N ARG A 31 -14.60 -25.56 23.95
CA ARG A 31 -14.17 -26.82 24.55
C ARG A 31 -15.25 -27.89 24.62
N ALA A 32 -16.50 -27.60 24.30
CA ALA A 32 -17.60 -28.54 24.35
C ALA A 32 -17.84 -29.38 23.09
N GLN A 33 -17.04 -29.16 22.03
CA GLN A 33 -17.15 -29.90 20.76
C GLN A 33 -15.98 -30.85 20.46
N GLN A 34 -15.23 -31.26 21.47
CA GLN A 34 -14.13 -32.19 21.33
C GLN A 34 -14.39 -33.52 22.05
N ALA A 35 -15.47 -34.21 21.69
CA ALA A 35 -15.68 -35.59 22.05
C ALA A 35 -16.54 -36.24 20.96
N ASP A 36 -15.89 -36.70 19.91
CA ASP A 36 -16.15 -37.93 19.18
C ASP A 36 -15.19 -38.03 18.03
N ALA A 37 -14.01 -38.58 18.29
CA ALA A 37 -13.02 -38.93 17.27
C ALA A 37 -12.90 -40.45 17.24
N SER A 38 -13.63 -41.08 16.36
CA SER A 38 -13.26 -42.37 15.80
C SER A 38 -13.80 -42.48 14.39
N GLU A 39 -12.92 -42.28 13.44
CA GLU A 39 -12.68 -43.02 12.21
C GLU A 39 -11.78 -42.20 11.30
N ALA A 40 -10.64 -42.79 10.98
CA ALA A 40 -9.62 -42.19 10.12
C ALA A 40 -10.09 -42.15 8.66
N GLY A 41 -10.86 -41.11 8.32
CA GLY A 41 -11.02 -40.65 6.96
C GLY A 41 -10.10 -39.46 6.77
N MET A 42 -9.26 -39.45 5.72
CA MET A 42 -8.52 -38.26 5.32
C MET A 42 -9.50 -37.09 5.22
N GLN A 43 -9.45 -36.19 6.20
CA GLN A 43 -10.20 -34.94 6.12
C GLN A 43 -9.62 -34.14 4.94
N GLN A 44 -10.33 -34.19 3.84
CA GLN A 44 -10.12 -33.28 2.73
C GLN A 44 -10.36 -31.88 3.28
N VAL A 45 -9.29 -31.12 3.50
CA VAL A 45 -9.38 -29.70 3.85
C VAL A 45 -9.98 -28.99 2.66
N VAL A 46 -11.30 -28.83 2.67
CA VAL A 46 -12.01 -28.10 1.63
C VAL A 46 -11.76 -26.62 1.89
N VAL A 47 -10.86 -26.02 1.15
CA VAL A 47 -10.63 -24.57 1.14
C VAL A 47 -11.83 -23.92 0.41
N THR A 48 -12.97 -23.85 1.07
CA THR A 48 -14.24 -23.42 0.47
C THR A 48 -14.28 -21.92 0.20
N GLY A 49 -13.61 -21.12 1.02
CA GLY A 49 -13.66 -19.67 0.90
C GLY A 49 -12.97 -19.11 -0.35
N VAL A 50 -11.71 -19.47 -0.63
CA VAL A 50 -10.98 -18.99 -1.83
C VAL A 50 -11.64 -19.47 -3.12
N ARG A 51 -12.15 -20.70 -3.12
CA ARG A 51 -12.86 -21.24 -4.29
C ARG A 51 -14.16 -20.50 -4.57
N ALA A 52 -14.94 -20.20 -3.52
CA ALA A 52 -16.19 -19.44 -3.65
C ALA A 52 -15.94 -18.01 -4.14
N ALA A 53 -14.91 -17.34 -3.63
CA ALA A 53 -14.48 -16.01 -4.04
C ALA A 53 -14.07 -16.00 -5.53
N LEU A 54 -13.24 -16.97 -5.95
CA LEU A 54 -12.85 -17.11 -7.35
C LEU A 54 -14.05 -17.38 -8.27
N GLU A 55 -14.99 -18.24 -7.87
CA GLU A 55 -16.21 -18.50 -8.64
C GLU A 55 -17.10 -17.25 -8.75
N GLN A 56 -17.17 -16.43 -7.70
CA GLN A 56 -17.91 -15.16 -7.73
C GLN A 56 -17.24 -14.17 -8.68
N SER A 57 -15.93 -14.01 -8.60
CA SER A 57 -15.15 -13.16 -9.52
C SER A 57 -15.32 -13.60 -10.97
N LEU A 58 -15.27 -14.91 -11.25
CA LEU A 58 -15.48 -15.46 -12.58
C LEU A 58 -16.91 -15.27 -13.09
N ARG A 59 -17.92 -15.36 -12.22
CA ARG A 59 -19.31 -15.10 -12.60
C ARG A 59 -19.52 -13.64 -12.98
N GLN A 60 -18.98 -12.70 -12.21
CA GLN A 60 -19.05 -11.28 -12.54
C GLN A 60 -18.33 -10.97 -13.85
N LYS A 61 -17.15 -11.56 -14.06
CA LYS A 61 -16.37 -11.41 -15.30
C LYS A 61 -17.12 -11.95 -16.51
N ARG A 62 -17.82 -13.10 -16.40
CA ARG A 62 -18.63 -13.69 -17.50
C ARG A 62 -19.91 -12.91 -17.80
N GLY A 63 -20.49 -12.26 -16.80
CA GLY A 63 -21.71 -11.47 -16.94
C GLY A 63 -21.48 -10.01 -17.34
N ALA A 64 -20.23 -9.58 -17.45
CA ALA A 64 -19.89 -8.21 -17.80
C ALA A 64 -19.90 -8.01 -19.32
N ASP A 65 -20.45 -6.90 -19.78
CA ASP A 65 -20.47 -6.49 -21.19
C ASP A 65 -19.12 -5.95 -21.68
N SER A 66 -18.14 -5.86 -20.78
CA SER A 66 -16.81 -5.30 -21.03
C SER A 66 -15.70 -6.17 -20.44
N VAL A 67 -14.45 -5.90 -20.80
CA VAL A 67 -13.29 -6.62 -20.23
C VAL A 67 -13.03 -6.13 -18.82
N VAL A 68 -13.43 -6.93 -17.84
CA VAL A 68 -13.25 -6.64 -16.41
C VAL A 68 -12.45 -7.73 -15.71
N GLU A 69 -11.76 -7.34 -14.64
CA GLU A 69 -11.23 -8.24 -13.62
C GLU A 69 -11.82 -7.85 -12.27
N VAL A 70 -12.11 -8.83 -11.43
CA VAL A 70 -12.77 -8.61 -10.14
C VAL A 70 -12.01 -9.33 -9.04
N VAL A 71 -11.76 -8.63 -7.94
CA VAL A 71 -11.26 -9.19 -6.68
C VAL A 71 -12.32 -8.96 -5.62
N THR A 72 -12.68 -9.99 -4.88
CA THR A 72 -13.70 -9.91 -3.83
C THR A 72 -13.09 -9.72 -2.45
N ALA A 73 -13.88 -9.26 -1.49
CA ALA A 73 -13.47 -9.10 -0.09
C ALA A 73 -12.91 -10.40 0.52
N GLU A 74 -13.46 -11.55 0.12
CA GLU A 74 -12.99 -12.84 0.62
C GLU A 74 -11.58 -13.18 0.14
N ASP A 75 -11.18 -12.75 -1.06
CA ASP A 75 -9.82 -12.88 -1.56
C ASP A 75 -8.86 -11.94 -0.83
N ILE A 76 -9.28 -10.68 -0.64
CA ILE A 76 -8.50 -9.64 0.01
C ILE A 76 -8.25 -10.00 1.48
N GLY A 77 -9.30 -10.42 2.21
CA GLY A 77 -9.20 -10.74 3.64
C GLY A 77 -8.35 -11.97 3.98
N LYS A 78 -7.95 -12.78 3.00
CA LYS A 78 -7.12 -13.98 3.20
C LYS A 78 -5.67 -13.80 2.80
N MET A 79 -5.36 -12.71 2.12
CA MET A 79 -4.02 -12.37 1.68
C MET A 79 -3.42 -11.28 2.59
N PRO A 80 -2.10 -11.23 2.74
CA PRO A 80 -1.43 -10.20 3.54
C PRO A 80 -1.36 -8.87 2.80
N ASP A 81 -2.44 -8.50 2.11
CA ASP A 81 -2.53 -7.26 1.33
C ASP A 81 -2.69 -6.07 2.30
N LYS A 82 -1.82 -5.09 2.19
CA LYS A 82 -1.83 -3.90 3.07
C LYS A 82 -2.81 -2.85 2.60
N ASN A 83 -3.05 -2.77 1.30
CA ASN A 83 -3.98 -1.84 0.68
C ASN A 83 -4.57 -2.40 -0.62
N VAL A 84 -5.44 -1.62 -1.23
CA VAL A 84 -6.10 -1.99 -2.50
C VAL A 84 -5.11 -2.26 -3.63
N ALA A 85 -4.01 -1.50 -3.73
CA ALA A 85 -3.01 -1.72 -4.80
C ALA A 85 -2.32 -3.08 -4.66
N ASP A 86 -1.98 -3.50 -3.43
CA ASP A 86 -1.41 -4.82 -3.17
C ASP A 86 -2.39 -5.93 -3.59
N ALA A 87 -3.68 -5.74 -3.29
CA ALA A 87 -4.72 -6.71 -3.61
C ALA A 87 -4.89 -6.95 -5.12
N ILE A 88 -4.77 -5.91 -5.94
CA ILE A 88 -4.97 -6.01 -7.40
C ILE A 88 -3.68 -6.29 -8.18
N GLN A 89 -2.53 -6.26 -7.55
CA GLN A 89 -1.24 -6.53 -8.19
C GLN A 89 -1.19 -7.87 -8.92
N ARG A 90 -1.93 -8.86 -8.44
CA ARG A 90 -2.01 -10.21 -9.03
C ARG A 90 -2.93 -10.31 -10.25
N LEU A 91 -3.66 -9.24 -10.58
CA LEU A 91 -4.53 -9.24 -11.75
C LEU A 91 -3.74 -9.06 -13.05
N PRO A 92 -4.07 -9.79 -14.13
CA PRO A 92 -3.40 -9.64 -15.40
C PRO A 92 -3.46 -8.21 -15.93
N GLY A 93 -2.32 -7.66 -16.37
CA GLY A 93 -2.23 -6.31 -16.94
C GLY A 93 -2.38 -5.18 -15.94
N VAL A 94 -2.32 -5.46 -14.65
CA VAL A 94 -2.19 -4.49 -13.57
C VAL A 94 -0.72 -4.40 -13.17
N ASN A 95 -0.18 -3.19 -13.15
CA ASN A 95 1.17 -2.90 -12.67
C ASN A 95 1.06 -1.97 -11.48
N THR A 96 1.78 -2.28 -10.42
CA THR A 96 1.83 -1.45 -9.22
C THR A 96 3.18 -0.76 -9.11
N GLN A 97 3.17 0.41 -8.54
CA GLN A 97 4.37 1.16 -8.19
C GLN A 97 4.35 1.34 -6.68
N SER A 98 5.39 0.85 -6.04
CA SER A 98 5.69 1.29 -4.68
C SER A 98 6.35 2.66 -4.77
N SER A 99 6.12 3.50 -3.81
CA SER A 99 6.83 4.77 -3.66
C SER A 99 8.32 4.56 -3.32
N ALA A 100 8.88 3.45 -3.77
CA ALA A 100 10.23 2.99 -3.48
C ALA A 100 11.34 3.88 -4.06
N GLY A 101 11.00 4.79 -4.94
CA GLY A 101 11.97 5.69 -5.56
C GLY A 101 12.09 7.05 -4.87
N GLY A 102 11.33 7.35 -3.83
CA GLY A 102 11.31 8.63 -3.13
C GLY A 102 11.39 8.49 -1.63
N GLU A 103 11.66 9.58 -0.98
CA GLU A 103 11.75 9.67 0.46
C GLU A 103 10.38 9.41 1.11
N GLY A 104 9.94 8.22 1.34
CA GLY A 104 8.85 8.04 2.26
C GLY A 104 7.71 7.11 1.95
N GLY A 105 7.78 6.32 0.91
CA GLY A 105 6.70 5.41 0.57
C GLY A 105 7.06 3.94 0.52
N PHE A 106 8.07 3.51 1.25
CA PHE A 106 8.52 2.13 1.21
C PHE A 106 7.56 1.17 1.90
N GLY A 107 7.52 -0.06 1.43
CA GLY A 107 6.87 -1.17 2.10
C GLY A 107 5.42 -1.46 1.69
N GLU A 108 4.82 -0.67 0.80
CA GLU A 108 3.51 -0.95 0.20
C GLU A 108 3.40 -0.32 -1.19
N ASN A 109 2.51 -0.85 -2.03
CA ASN A 109 2.21 -0.25 -3.31
C ASN A 109 1.31 0.98 -3.12
N ASP A 110 1.63 2.05 -3.81
CA ASP A 110 0.93 3.33 -3.71
C ASP A 110 0.14 3.67 -4.97
N ARG A 111 0.72 3.38 -6.12
CA ARG A 111 0.14 3.70 -7.42
C ARG A 111 -0.09 2.44 -8.24
N VAL A 112 -1.11 2.54 -9.08
CA VAL A 112 -1.46 1.46 -10.00
C VAL A 112 -1.43 2.01 -11.42
N SER A 113 -1.04 1.19 -12.36
CA SER A 113 -1.19 1.46 -13.78
C SER A 113 -1.75 0.24 -14.50
N LEU A 114 -2.47 0.48 -15.57
CA LEU A 114 -3.05 -0.57 -16.39
C LEU A 114 -2.29 -0.68 -17.71
N ARG A 115 -1.97 -1.92 -18.12
CA ARG A 115 -1.32 -2.22 -19.41
C ARG A 115 0.01 -1.50 -19.62
N GLY A 116 0.77 -1.24 -18.54
CA GLY A 116 2.07 -0.57 -18.60
C GLY A 116 2.01 0.93 -18.94
N THR A 117 0.83 1.56 -18.91
CA THR A 117 0.68 2.99 -19.13
C THR A 117 1.04 3.80 -17.88
N SER A 118 1.07 5.13 -18.00
CA SER A 118 1.22 5.99 -16.81
C SER A 118 0.04 5.85 -15.85
N PRO A 119 0.27 5.84 -14.53
CA PRO A 119 -0.81 5.83 -13.53
C PRO A 119 -1.82 6.97 -13.67
N SER A 120 -1.44 8.09 -14.27
CA SER A 120 -2.33 9.23 -14.51
C SER A 120 -3.33 9.03 -15.65
N LEU A 121 -3.18 7.97 -16.46
CA LEU A 121 -4.10 7.64 -17.56
C LEU A 121 -5.23 6.71 -17.15
N GLN A 122 -5.23 6.23 -15.93
CA GLN A 122 -6.34 5.46 -15.35
C GLN A 122 -7.23 6.35 -14.47
N GLN A 123 -8.45 5.91 -14.27
CA GLN A 123 -9.38 6.52 -13.34
C GLN A 123 -9.56 5.63 -12.11
N THR A 124 -9.54 6.22 -10.93
CA THR A 124 -9.88 5.53 -9.69
C THR A 124 -11.24 6.01 -9.22
N LEU A 125 -12.13 5.06 -9.01
CA LEU A 125 -13.49 5.29 -8.54
C LEU A 125 -13.66 4.64 -7.15
N PHE A 126 -14.49 5.25 -6.34
CA PHE A 126 -14.94 4.71 -5.06
C PHE A 126 -16.47 4.70 -5.06
N ASN A 127 -17.05 3.50 -5.00
CA ASN A 127 -18.50 3.29 -5.19
C ASN A 127 -19.05 3.97 -6.48
N GLY A 128 -18.26 3.95 -7.57
CA GLY A 128 -18.63 4.59 -8.83
C GLY A 128 -18.35 6.07 -8.95
N HIS A 129 -17.91 6.73 -7.89
CA HIS A 129 -17.57 8.15 -7.89
C HIS A 129 -16.07 8.38 -8.05
N ALA A 130 -15.70 9.33 -8.89
CA ALA A 130 -14.29 9.67 -9.09
C ALA A 130 -13.70 10.24 -7.79
N ILE A 131 -12.54 9.72 -7.40
CA ILE A 131 -11.79 10.24 -6.26
C ILE A 131 -10.49 10.87 -6.73
N SER A 132 -10.08 11.91 -6.02
CA SER A 132 -8.74 12.48 -6.12
C SER A 132 -8.08 12.41 -4.76
N THR A 133 -6.80 12.13 -4.75
CA THR A 133 -5.98 12.20 -3.53
C THR A 133 -4.97 13.32 -3.68
N GLY A 134 -4.73 14.06 -2.61
CA GLY A 134 -3.59 14.95 -2.54
C GLY A 134 -2.32 14.11 -2.68
N ASP A 135 -1.47 14.50 -3.62
CA ASP A 135 -0.20 13.81 -3.76
C ASP A 135 0.73 14.15 -2.61
N TRP A 136 1.34 13.14 -2.08
CA TRP A 136 2.51 13.33 -1.26
C TRP A 136 3.62 13.85 -2.17
N PHE A 137 4.04 15.07 -1.89
CA PHE A 137 5.04 15.83 -2.64
C PHE A 137 6.37 15.10 -2.86
N LEU A 138 6.64 14.05 -2.10
CA LEU A 138 7.90 13.31 -2.08
C LEU A 138 8.19 12.56 -3.38
N LEU A 139 7.17 12.22 -4.15
CA LEU A 139 7.32 11.46 -5.38
C LEU A 139 7.78 12.31 -6.57
N ASN A 140 7.66 13.62 -6.49
CA ASN A 140 8.11 14.51 -7.55
C ASN A 140 9.62 14.74 -7.59
N GLN A 141 10.35 14.34 -6.56
CA GLN A 141 11.80 14.58 -6.48
C GLN A 141 12.61 13.67 -7.41
N ILE A 142 12.04 12.56 -7.89
CA ILE A 142 12.76 11.58 -8.73
C ILE A 142 12.21 11.52 -10.16
N GLY A 143 11.65 12.60 -10.66
CA GLY A 143 11.33 12.73 -12.10
C GLY A 143 10.07 12.03 -12.57
N GLY A 144 9.14 11.71 -11.68
CA GLY A 144 7.82 11.18 -12.04
C GLY A 144 6.72 12.24 -11.84
N ASN A 145 6.12 12.70 -12.91
CA ASN A 145 4.89 13.48 -12.80
C ASN A 145 3.76 12.55 -12.38
N VAL A 146 3.27 12.69 -11.16
CA VAL A 146 2.20 11.85 -10.59
C VAL A 146 0.86 12.12 -11.25
N GLY A 147 0.70 13.30 -11.86
CA GLY A 147 -0.46 13.68 -12.64
C GLY A 147 -1.78 13.54 -11.86
N ARG A 148 -2.75 12.88 -12.48
CA ARG A 148 -4.09 12.63 -11.91
C ARG A 148 -4.21 11.28 -11.18
N SER A 149 -3.10 10.58 -10.96
CA SER A 149 -3.16 9.28 -10.30
C SER A 149 -3.59 9.42 -8.83
N SER A 150 -4.39 8.49 -8.34
CA SER A 150 -4.79 8.44 -6.93
C SER A 150 -3.82 7.56 -6.14
N SER A 151 -3.51 7.99 -4.91
CA SER A 151 -2.76 7.17 -3.96
C SER A 151 -3.66 6.13 -3.31
N PHE A 152 -3.26 4.87 -3.37
CA PHE A 152 -3.95 3.77 -2.72
C PHE A 152 -3.52 3.58 -1.26
N SER A 153 -2.54 4.34 -0.79
CA SER A 153 -2.11 4.31 0.62
C SER A 153 -3.19 4.71 1.61
N LEU A 154 -4.24 5.43 1.15
CA LEU A 154 -5.40 5.81 1.97
C LEU A 154 -6.56 4.80 1.90
N LEU A 155 -6.45 3.78 1.04
CA LEU A 155 -7.49 2.77 0.81
C LEU A 155 -7.04 1.42 1.38
N PRO A 156 -7.25 1.16 2.67
CA PRO A 156 -6.89 -0.12 3.28
C PRO A 156 -7.80 -1.23 2.78
N SER A 157 -7.26 -2.44 2.77
CA SER A 157 -7.93 -3.63 2.26
C SER A 157 -9.22 -3.99 3.02
N GLU A 158 -9.30 -3.63 4.30
CA GLU A 158 -10.43 -3.97 5.19
C GLU A 158 -11.74 -3.29 4.82
N LEU A 159 -11.67 -2.11 4.19
CA LEU A 159 -12.88 -1.37 3.78
C LEU A 159 -13.53 -1.93 2.53
N VAL A 160 -12.85 -2.82 1.83
CA VAL A 160 -13.22 -3.24 0.48
C VAL A 160 -14.19 -4.42 0.50
N GLY A 161 -15.27 -4.29 -0.24
CA GLY A 161 -16.19 -5.38 -0.59
C GLY A 161 -15.81 -6.07 -1.90
N ALA A 162 -15.45 -5.27 -2.90
CA ALA A 162 -14.95 -5.75 -4.19
C ALA A 162 -14.11 -4.66 -4.87
N ILE A 163 -13.21 -5.09 -5.75
CA ILE A 163 -12.48 -4.20 -6.65
C ILE A 163 -12.76 -4.66 -8.07
N VAL A 164 -13.29 -3.75 -8.89
CA VAL A 164 -13.56 -3.99 -10.31
C VAL A 164 -12.58 -3.19 -11.15
N VAL A 165 -11.72 -3.88 -11.88
CA VAL A 165 -10.77 -3.27 -12.83
C VAL A 165 -11.37 -3.37 -14.22
N GLN A 166 -11.83 -2.26 -14.74
CA GLN A 166 -12.40 -2.14 -16.09
C GLN A 166 -11.29 -1.78 -17.07
N LYS A 167 -11.07 -2.68 -18.03
CA LYS A 167 -9.98 -2.54 -19.02
C LYS A 167 -10.45 -2.02 -20.36
N SER A 168 -11.75 -1.93 -20.58
CA SER A 168 -12.34 -1.34 -21.77
C SER A 168 -13.32 -0.24 -21.38
N ALA A 169 -13.38 0.82 -22.17
CA ALA A 169 -14.33 1.90 -21.96
C ALA A 169 -15.75 1.40 -22.31
N THR A 170 -16.72 1.80 -21.50
CA THR A 170 -18.15 1.61 -21.73
C THR A 170 -18.86 2.96 -21.55
N ALA A 171 -20.02 3.14 -22.18
CA ALA A 171 -20.72 4.42 -22.20
C ALA A 171 -21.25 4.87 -20.82
N ASP A 172 -21.36 3.96 -19.87
CA ASP A 172 -21.79 4.18 -18.49
C ASP A 172 -20.65 4.63 -17.56
N LEU A 173 -19.39 4.55 -18.04
CA LEU A 173 -18.25 4.99 -17.24
C LEU A 173 -18.04 6.50 -17.35
N VAL A 174 -17.63 7.09 -16.24
CA VAL A 174 -17.18 8.48 -16.19
C VAL A 174 -15.97 8.64 -17.11
N GLU A 175 -15.95 9.68 -17.95
CA GLU A 175 -14.84 9.95 -18.85
C GLU A 175 -13.54 10.27 -18.11
N GLY A 176 -12.39 9.89 -18.68
CA GLY A 176 -11.08 10.23 -18.18
C GLY A 176 -10.09 9.07 -17.98
N GLY A 177 -10.55 7.83 -18.05
CA GLY A 177 -9.71 6.63 -17.90
C GLY A 177 -9.31 6.03 -19.25
N VAL A 178 -8.34 6.63 -19.97
CA VAL A 178 -7.90 6.13 -21.30
C VAL A 178 -7.36 4.69 -21.21
N SER A 179 -6.65 4.35 -20.14
CA SER A 179 -6.13 2.99 -19.93
C SER A 179 -7.11 2.07 -19.20
N GLY A 180 -8.19 2.61 -18.64
CA GLY A 180 -9.21 1.90 -17.90
C GLY A 180 -9.57 2.58 -16.58
N ALA A 181 -10.43 1.93 -15.81
CA ALA A 181 -10.87 2.40 -14.50
C ALA A 181 -10.72 1.31 -13.43
N ILE A 182 -10.44 1.73 -12.21
CA ILE A 182 -10.41 0.88 -11.02
C ILE A 182 -11.50 1.37 -10.09
N ASN A 183 -12.55 0.59 -9.91
CA ASN A 183 -13.65 0.90 -9.01
C ASN A 183 -13.52 0.09 -7.72
N VAL A 184 -13.29 0.78 -6.60
CA VAL A 184 -13.27 0.22 -5.26
C VAL A 184 -14.68 0.30 -4.70
N ILE A 185 -15.28 -0.84 -4.42
CA ILE A 185 -16.64 -0.96 -3.92
C ILE A 185 -16.58 -1.37 -2.45
N THR A 186 -17.25 -0.64 -1.58
CA THR A 186 -17.35 -0.98 -0.15
C THR A 186 -18.32 -2.13 0.10
N ARG A 187 -18.22 -2.74 1.28
CA ARG A 187 -19.20 -3.73 1.71
C ARG A 187 -20.54 -3.05 1.98
N ARG A 188 -21.64 -3.71 1.58
CA ARG A 188 -23.00 -3.22 1.81
C ARG A 188 -23.74 -4.07 2.83
N PRO A 189 -24.59 -3.49 3.68
CA PRO A 189 -25.26 -4.23 4.75
C PRO A 189 -26.21 -5.32 4.23
N LEU A 190 -26.89 -5.09 3.12
CA LEU A 190 -27.85 -6.04 2.58
C LEU A 190 -27.20 -7.24 1.85
N ASP A 191 -25.90 -7.19 1.55
CA ASP A 191 -25.17 -8.28 0.89
C ASP A 191 -24.74 -9.38 1.88
N PHE A 192 -24.75 -9.12 3.18
CA PHE A 192 -24.43 -10.14 4.18
C PHE A 192 -25.50 -11.23 4.25
N ARG A 193 -25.06 -12.47 4.52
CA ARG A 193 -25.98 -13.60 4.62
C ARG A 193 -26.83 -13.55 5.91
N GLN A 194 -26.21 -13.17 7.01
CA GLN A 194 -26.84 -13.12 8.33
C GLN A 194 -27.50 -11.76 8.59
N ALA A 195 -28.56 -11.76 9.42
CA ALA A 195 -29.22 -10.53 9.83
C ALA A 195 -28.34 -9.63 10.69
N LEU A 196 -27.47 -10.22 11.50
CA LEU A 196 -26.43 -9.54 12.25
C LEU A 196 -25.08 -10.23 11.96
N THR A 197 -24.11 -9.45 11.53
CA THR A 197 -22.73 -9.90 11.32
C THR A 197 -21.79 -9.05 12.14
N VAL A 198 -20.92 -9.68 12.91
CA VAL A 198 -19.84 -9.04 13.67
C VAL A 198 -18.55 -9.72 13.28
N GLU A 199 -17.62 -8.96 12.73
CA GLU A 199 -16.30 -9.43 12.33
C GLU A 199 -15.23 -8.62 13.07
N GLY A 200 -14.14 -9.25 13.44
CA GLY A 200 -12.98 -8.59 14.03
C GLY A 200 -11.69 -9.27 13.65
N SER A 201 -10.64 -8.50 13.48
CA SER A 201 -9.29 -9.01 13.18
C SER A 201 -8.26 -8.33 14.08
N VAL A 202 -7.36 -9.14 14.60
CA VAL A 202 -6.18 -8.69 15.35
C VAL A 202 -4.98 -9.35 14.71
N GLN A 203 -4.06 -8.54 14.19
CA GLN A 203 -2.85 -9.01 13.55
C GLN A 203 -1.62 -8.32 14.16
N ALA A 204 -0.48 -8.98 14.08
CA ALA A 204 0.81 -8.45 14.48
C ALA A 204 1.76 -8.54 13.28
N ASN A 205 2.23 -7.40 12.81
CA ASN A 205 3.14 -7.31 11.68
C ASN A 205 4.56 -7.14 12.19
N TYR A 206 5.41 -8.13 11.96
CA TYR A 206 6.84 -8.06 12.28
C TYR A 206 7.63 -7.60 11.07
N ASN A 207 8.48 -6.61 11.25
CA ASN A 207 9.45 -6.16 10.25
C ASN A 207 10.86 -6.47 10.77
N ASP A 208 11.58 -7.30 10.04
CA ASP A 208 12.90 -7.83 10.42
C ASP A 208 13.98 -6.74 10.47
N LEU A 209 14.06 -5.86 9.47
CA LEU A 209 15.05 -4.78 9.41
C LEU A 209 14.89 -3.79 10.56
N SER A 210 13.66 -3.41 10.88
CA SER A 210 13.40 -2.53 12.02
C SER A 210 13.36 -3.25 13.36
N SER A 211 13.26 -4.60 13.35
CA SER A 211 13.09 -5.47 14.52
C SER A 211 11.90 -5.06 15.38
N LYS A 212 10.82 -4.58 14.75
CA LYS A 212 9.62 -4.12 15.44
C LYS A 212 8.41 -4.95 15.05
N THR A 213 7.59 -5.24 16.06
CA THR A 213 6.26 -5.84 15.89
C THR A 213 5.21 -4.77 16.14
N GLU A 214 4.33 -4.56 15.18
CA GLU A 214 3.33 -3.51 15.25
C GLU A 214 1.92 -4.08 15.04
N PRO A 215 0.90 -3.57 15.78
CA PRO A 215 -0.45 -4.09 15.74
C PRO A 215 -1.24 -3.58 14.52
N HIS A 216 -2.15 -4.44 14.06
CA HIS A 216 -3.20 -4.09 13.11
C HIS A 216 -4.53 -4.64 13.63
N LEU A 217 -5.50 -3.77 13.79
CA LEU A 217 -6.82 -4.05 14.34
C LEU A 217 -7.88 -3.62 13.33
N SER A 218 -8.89 -4.47 13.14
CA SER A 218 -10.07 -4.07 12.38
C SER A 218 -11.35 -4.68 12.99
N GLY A 219 -12.48 -4.03 12.75
CA GLY A 219 -13.78 -4.50 13.21
C GLY A 219 -14.91 -4.00 12.31
N LEU A 220 -15.95 -4.83 12.21
CA LEU A 220 -17.13 -4.55 11.42
C LEU A 220 -18.37 -5.05 12.16
N VAL A 221 -19.43 -4.25 12.12
CA VAL A 221 -20.77 -4.64 12.53
C VAL A 221 -21.72 -4.30 11.39
N ALA A 222 -22.46 -5.29 10.91
CA ALA A 222 -23.50 -5.11 9.90
C ALA A 222 -24.81 -5.72 10.40
N TRP A 223 -25.90 -5.02 10.19
CA TRP A 223 -27.22 -5.46 10.52
C TRP A 223 -28.18 -5.23 9.34
N LYS A 224 -29.11 -6.15 9.16
CA LYS A 224 -30.22 -6.00 8.20
C LYS A 224 -31.50 -6.57 8.77
N ASN A 225 -32.62 -6.04 8.30
CA ASN A 225 -33.93 -6.56 8.67
C ASN A 225 -34.23 -7.90 7.97
N ALA A 226 -35.23 -8.64 8.49
CA ALA A 226 -35.61 -9.94 7.98
C ALA A 226 -36.12 -9.91 6.51
N THR A 227 -36.66 -8.79 6.07
CA THR A 227 -37.16 -8.59 4.70
C THR A 227 -36.08 -8.17 3.70
N ASN A 228 -34.84 -7.96 4.15
CA ASN A 228 -33.72 -7.52 3.33
C ASN A 228 -34.00 -6.18 2.61
N THR A 229 -34.73 -5.29 3.27
CA THR A 229 -35.14 -3.99 2.72
C THR A 229 -34.49 -2.81 3.45
N ALA A 230 -33.87 -3.03 4.58
CA ALA A 230 -33.14 -2.02 5.32
C ALA A 230 -31.97 -2.65 6.07
N GLY A 231 -30.83 -1.94 6.10
CA GLY A 231 -29.67 -2.37 6.82
C GLY A 231 -28.70 -1.23 7.07
N PHE A 232 -27.80 -1.47 8.02
CA PHE A 232 -26.64 -0.58 8.25
C PHE A 232 -25.38 -1.37 8.47
N LEU A 233 -24.27 -0.76 8.15
CA LEU A 233 -22.92 -1.26 8.39
C LEU A 233 -22.07 -0.15 8.98
N ILE A 234 -21.25 -0.49 9.96
CA ILE A 234 -20.15 0.34 10.46
C ILE A 234 -18.91 -0.51 10.56
N GLN A 235 -17.78 0.02 10.13
CA GLN A 235 -16.49 -0.64 10.23
C GLN A 235 -15.40 0.35 10.55
N GLY A 236 -14.35 -0.14 11.22
CA GLY A 236 -13.19 0.66 11.59
C GLY A 236 -11.91 -0.15 11.59
N PHE A 237 -10.80 0.54 11.45
CA PHE A 237 -9.47 -0.07 11.46
C PHE A 237 -8.44 0.87 12.08
N SER A 238 -7.37 0.26 12.60
CA SER A 238 -6.18 0.96 13.08
C SER A 238 -4.96 0.08 12.82
N GLU A 239 -4.03 0.57 12.04
CA GLU A 239 -2.81 -0.10 11.64
C GLU A 239 -1.61 0.73 12.07
N LYS A 240 -0.57 0.05 12.54
CA LYS A 240 0.75 0.63 12.73
C LYS A 240 1.77 -0.25 12.02
N ALA A 241 2.73 0.35 11.34
CA ALA A 241 3.80 -0.35 10.65
C ALA A 241 5.12 0.41 10.81
N ALA A 242 6.19 -0.32 11.10
CA ALA A 242 7.55 0.20 11.11
C ALA A 242 8.25 -0.25 9.82
N VAL A 243 8.85 0.70 9.12
CA VAL A 243 9.59 0.45 7.88
C VAL A 243 11.02 0.92 8.07
N ARG A 244 11.98 0.09 7.71
CA ARG A 244 13.39 0.45 7.61
C ARG A 244 13.95 -0.06 6.30
N ARG A 245 14.79 0.74 5.68
CA ARG A 245 15.53 0.40 4.48
C ARG A 245 16.97 0.83 4.66
N ASP A 246 17.88 -0.13 4.50
CA ASP A 246 19.30 0.09 4.39
C ASP A 246 19.70 -0.18 2.94
N GLY A 247 20.49 0.68 2.34
CA GLY A 247 20.82 0.49 0.93
C GLY A 247 22.08 1.23 0.48
N GLN A 248 22.57 0.81 -0.68
CA GLN A 248 23.52 1.57 -1.47
C GLN A 248 22.78 2.13 -2.68
N GLU A 249 23.07 3.36 -3.04
CA GLU A 249 22.37 4.08 -4.09
C GLU A 249 23.34 4.74 -5.05
N ILE A 250 22.93 4.77 -6.32
CA ILE A 250 23.53 5.63 -7.34
C ILE A 250 22.38 6.53 -7.85
N LEU A 251 22.48 7.81 -7.55
CA LEU A 251 21.45 8.79 -7.92
C LEU A 251 21.83 9.49 -9.22
N GLY A 252 21.55 8.82 -10.33
CA GLY A 252 21.75 9.34 -11.66
C GLY A 252 23.21 9.32 -12.14
N TYR A 253 23.37 9.73 -13.40
CA TYR A 253 24.64 9.83 -14.08
C TYR A 253 24.73 11.17 -14.81
N THR A 254 25.90 11.78 -14.76
CA THR A 254 26.20 13.03 -15.46
C THR A 254 27.36 12.80 -16.41
N PRO A 255 27.33 13.29 -17.65
CA PRO A 255 28.48 13.20 -18.55
C PRO A 255 29.61 14.09 -18.06
N ILE A 256 30.84 13.61 -18.22
CA ILE A 256 32.07 14.43 -17.99
C ILE A 256 32.11 15.53 -19.00
N ASN A 257 32.16 16.77 -18.53
CA ASN A 257 32.26 17.96 -19.39
C ASN A 257 33.55 17.91 -20.18
N PRO A 258 33.51 18.03 -21.52
CA PRO A 258 34.70 18.09 -22.33
C PRO A 258 35.69 19.19 -21.97
N ALA A 259 35.21 20.28 -21.35
CA ALA A 259 36.06 21.39 -20.89
C ALA A 259 36.63 21.20 -19.47
N SER A 260 36.26 20.09 -18.79
CA SER A 260 36.79 19.81 -17.45
C SER A 260 38.28 19.47 -17.47
N ALA A 261 39.00 19.73 -16.38
CA ALA A 261 40.41 19.35 -16.27
C ALA A 261 40.65 17.85 -16.51
N ALA A 262 39.70 17.01 -16.14
CA ALA A 262 39.76 15.57 -16.37
C ALA A 262 39.76 15.22 -17.87
N ALA A 263 38.87 15.83 -18.66
CA ALA A 263 38.78 15.61 -20.08
C ALA A 263 39.94 16.29 -20.88
N VAL A 264 40.43 17.41 -20.38
CA VAL A 264 41.65 18.06 -20.94
C VAL A 264 42.88 17.19 -20.71
N ALA A 265 43.05 16.62 -19.54
CA ALA A 265 44.16 15.74 -19.19
C ALA A 265 44.04 14.35 -19.86
N ASN A 266 42.81 13.86 -20.07
CA ASN A 266 42.54 12.60 -20.75
C ASN A 266 41.31 12.75 -21.67
N PRO A 267 41.49 13.08 -22.94
CA PRO A 267 40.38 13.30 -23.89
C PRO A 267 39.40 12.12 -24.03
N SER A 268 39.84 10.91 -23.70
CA SER A 268 38.93 9.73 -23.74
C SER A 268 37.83 9.76 -22.67
N LEU A 269 37.95 10.66 -21.70
CA LEU A 269 36.93 10.82 -20.64
C LEU A 269 35.82 11.81 -21.03
N ALA A 270 35.96 12.56 -22.09
CA ALA A 270 34.97 13.52 -22.54
C ALA A 270 33.64 12.81 -22.88
N GLY A 271 32.55 13.19 -22.23
CA GLY A 271 31.23 12.59 -22.43
C GLY A 271 31.02 11.24 -21.78
N VAL A 272 32.03 10.67 -21.10
CA VAL A 272 31.87 9.46 -20.32
C VAL A 272 30.93 9.75 -19.13
N LEU A 273 29.99 8.84 -18.87
CA LEU A 273 29.06 8.97 -17.75
C LEU A 273 29.77 8.70 -16.43
N VAL A 274 29.51 9.54 -15.45
CA VAL A 274 29.99 9.37 -14.08
C VAL A 274 28.81 9.46 -13.12
N PRO A 275 28.75 8.64 -12.05
CA PRO A 275 27.68 8.75 -11.05
C PRO A 275 27.56 10.19 -10.53
N THR A 276 26.34 10.73 -10.53
CA THR A 276 26.09 12.05 -9.94
C THR A 276 26.32 12.00 -8.44
N PHE A 277 25.67 11.04 -7.79
CA PHE A 277 25.90 10.69 -6.41
C PHE A 277 25.99 9.18 -6.26
N ILE A 278 26.83 8.72 -5.34
CA ILE A 278 26.97 7.31 -4.98
C ILE A 278 27.23 7.20 -3.47
N GLY A 279 26.52 6.31 -2.80
CA GLY A 279 26.76 6.11 -1.37
C GLY A 279 25.73 5.20 -0.71
N ALA A 280 25.56 5.42 0.59
CA ALA A 280 24.67 4.63 1.43
C ALA A 280 23.52 5.48 1.97
N THR A 281 22.38 4.83 2.16
CA THR A 281 21.17 5.42 2.71
C THR A 281 20.62 4.57 3.84
N LEU A 282 20.10 5.25 4.86
CA LEU A 282 19.30 4.67 5.93
C LEU A 282 17.97 5.42 5.97
N PHE A 283 16.88 4.70 5.70
CA PHE A 283 15.53 5.22 5.79
C PHE A 283 14.76 4.53 6.92
N GLU A 284 14.15 5.30 7.80
CA GLU A 284 13.32 4.81 8.89
C GLU A 284 11.97 5.55 8.90
N GLN A 285 10.88 4.80 9.01
CA GLN A 285 9.52 5.35 9.01
C GLN A 285 8.62 4.61 9.97
N THR A 286 7.72 5.32 10.61
CA THR A 286 6.59 4.74 11.35
C THR A 286 5.29 5.20 10.69
N LYS A 287 4.58 4.27 10.06
CA LYS A 287 3.26 4.52 9.49
C LYS A 287 2.19 4.26 10.53
N LYS A 288 1.20 5.13 10.62
CA LYS A 288 -0.04 4.94 11.38
C LYS A 288 -1.19 5.27 10.45
N ARG A 289 -2.02 4.29 10.16
CA ARG A 289 -3.22 4.44 9.35
C ARG A 289 -4.42 4.09 10.21
N SER A 290 -5.44 4.93 10.21
CA SER A 290 -6.69 4.66 10.93
C SER A 290 -7.86 5.29 10.22
N GLY A 291 -9.03 4.70 10.40
CA GLY A 291 -10.22 5.19 9.74
C GLY A 291 -11.41 4.27 9.94
N GLY A 292 -12.43 4.54 9.18
CA GLY A 292 -13.64 3.75 9.19
C GLY A 292 -14.57 4.12 8.05
N ALA A 293 -15.61 3.32 7.91
CA ALA A 293 -16.68 3.55 6.95
C ALA A 293 -18.03 3.19 7.55
N PHE A 294 -19.05 3.78 7.02
CA PHE A 294 -20.44 3.40 7.30
C PHE A 294 -21.23 3.29 6.00
N ASP A 295 -22.28 2.51 6.05
CA ASP A 295 -23.23 2.34 4.95
C ASP A 295 -24.63 2.10 5.51
N VAL A 296 -25.62 2.82 4.97
CA VAL A 296 -27.04 2.66 5.29
C VAL A 296 -27.79 2.46 3.99
N GLU A 297 -28.39 1.29 3.82
CA GLU A 297 -29.15 0.95 2.63
C GLU A 297 -30.62 0.71 2.97
N VAL A 298 -31.52 1.35 2.21
CA VAL A 298 -32.98 1.17 2.34
C VAL A 298 -33.62 0.99 0.98
N ARG A 299 -34.46 -0.05 0.85
CA ARG A 299 -35.25 -0.38 -0.34
C ARG A 299 -36.74 -0.25 -0.01
N PRO A 300 -37.32 0.96 -0.05
CA PRO A 300 -38.67 1.20 0.42
C PRO A 300 -39.74 0.61 -0.50
N MET A 301 -39.43 0.44 -1.78
CA MET A 301 -40.30 -0.18 -2.77
C MET A 301 -39.49 -0.85 -3.88
N ARG A 302 -40.19 -1.68 -4.73
CA ARG A 302 -39.53 -2.28 -5.89
C ARG A 302 -38.99 -1.21 -6.83
N GLY A 303 -37.72 -1.37 -7.24
CA GLY A 303 -37.04 -0.46 -8.17
C GLY A 303 -36.47 0.81 -7.54
N LEU A 304 -36.61 1.00 -6.23
CA LEU A 304 -35.98 2.12 -5.52
C LEU A 304 -35.06 1.59 -4.44
N SER A 305 -33.77 1.95 -4.53
CA SER A 305 -32.77 1.73 -3.48
C SER A 305 -32.15 3.07 -3.13
N LEU A 306 -32.09 3.36 -1.84
CA LEU A 306 -31.41 4.52 -1.27
C LEU A 306 -30.20 3.99 -0.52
N ASP A 307 -29.03 4.52 -0.84
CA ASP A 307 -27.75 4.16 -0.26
C ASP A 307 -27.05 5.43 0.19
N ILE A 308 -26.69 5.47 1.49
CA ILE A 308 -25.94 6.58 2.09
C ILE A 308 -24.71 5.95 2.71
N ASN A 309 -23.57 6.23 2.13
CA ASN A 309 -22.30 5.72 2.62
C ASN A 309 -21.27 6.84 2.79
N GLY A 310 -20.30 6.56 3.63
CA GLY A 310 -19.19 7.47 3.86
C GLY A 310 -17.98 6.73 4.39
N PHE A 311 -16.82 7.30 4.11
CA PHE A 311 -15.57 6.73 4.56
C PHE A 311 -14.61 7.85 4.96
N TYR A 312 -13.78 7.54 5.96
CA TYR A 312 -12.68 8.37 6.41
C TYR A 312 -11.43 7.52 6.61
N SER A 313 -10.30 8.01 6.13
CA SER A 313 -8.99 7.39 6.35
C SER A 313 -7.92 8.46 6.53
N GLU A 314 -7.10 8.30 7.54
CA GLU A 314 -5.96 9.15 7.84
C GLU A 314 -4.68 8.31 7.85
N LEU A 315 -3.63 8.81 7.18
CA LEU A 315 -2.28 8.23 7.19
C LEU A 315 -1.30 9.26 7.77
N LYS A 316 -0.61 8.87 8.84
CA LYS A 316 0.54 9.58 9.42
C LYS A 316 1.78 8.73 9.21
N ALA A 317 2.79 9.27 8.54
CA ALA A 317 3.98 8.53 8.18
C ALA A 317 5.27 9.36 8.37
N PRO A 318 5.55 9.81 9.62
CA PRO A 318 6.81 10.48 9.92
C PRO A 318 7.98 9.56 9.57
N HIS A 319 9.01 10.14 8.97
CA HIS A 319 10.19 9.40 8.54
C HIS A 319 11.47 10.23 8.70
N GLN A 320 12.58 9.53 8.68
CA GLN A 320 13.91 10.10 8.62
C GLN A 320 14.69 9.35 7.54
N ASN A 321 15.38 10.11 6.67
CA ASN A 321 16.30 9.57 5.69
C ASN A 321 17.69 10.16 5.94
N THR A 322 18.68 9.31 6.11
CA THR A 322 20.06 9.69 6.31
C THR A 322 20.89 9.14 5.16
N ASN A 323 21.57 10.02 4.44
CA ASN A 323 22.39 9.66 3.29
C ASN A 323 23.85 10.06 3.52
N TRP A 324 24.77 9.16 3.18
CA TRP A 324 26.20 9.43 3.05
C TRP A 324 26.56 9.27 1.58
N LEU A 325 26.69 10.38 0.87
CA LEU A 325 26.86 10.39 -0.58
C LEU A 325 28.16 11.06 -0.96
N ALA A 326 28.95 10.36 -1.78
CA ALA A 326 30.00 10.99 -2.56
C ALA A 326 29.42 11.55 -3.87
N ALA A 327 29.96 12.66 -4.35
CA ALA A 327 29.55 13.34 -5.56
C ALA A 327 30.63 13.31 -6.65
N PRO A 328 30.93 12.16 -7.30
CA PRO A 328 32.01 12.04 -8.26
C PRO A 328 31.86 13.00 -9.45
N ALA A 329 30.61 13.23 -9.89
CA ALA A 329 30.36 14.18 -10.97
C ALA A 329 30.76 15.62 -10.61
N ASN A 330 30.49 16.05 -9.37
CA ASN A 330 30.90 17.36 -8.89
C ASN A 330 32.42 17.44 -8.75
N SER A 331 33.06 16.39 -8.25
CA SER A 331 34.52 16.32 -8.13
C SER A 331 35.20 16.54 -9.48
N ILE A 332 34.67 15.96 -10.55
CA ILE A 332 35.24 16.08 -11.90
C ILE A 332 34.83 17.40 -12.57
N ASN A 333 33.54 17.70 -12.62
CA ASN A 333 33.02 18.79 -13.45
C ASN A 333 33.10 20.17 -12.78
N SER A 334 32.93 20.23 -11.44
CA SER A 334 32.88 21.50 -10.70
C SER A 334 34.16 21.79 -9.94
N ALA A 335 34.71 20.80 -9.25
CA ALA A 335 35.96 20.94 -8.50
C ALA A 335 37.21 20.69 -9.39
N ASN A 336 37.04 20.41 -10.68
CA ASN A 336 38.09 20.21 -11.68
C ASN A 336 39.16 19.18 -11.24
N GLN A 337 38.77 18.15 -10.53
CA GLN A 337 39.70 17.08 -10.17
C GLN A 337 40.00 16.18 -11.35
N VAL A 338 41.26 15.81 -11.51
CA VAL A 338 41.66 14.79 -12.49
C VAL A 338 41.64 13.43 -11.81
N PRO A 339 40.77 12.48 -12.26
CA PRO A 339 40.67 11.16 -11.66
C PRO A 339 41.95 10.36 -11.89
N ARG A 340 42.45 9.67 -10.87
CA ARG A 340 43.62 8.78 -10.96
C ARG A 340 43.18 7.39 -11.35
N ASN A 341 43.88 6.75 -12.28
CA ASN A 341 43.65 5.40 -12.76
C ASN A 341 42.16 5.17 -13.17
N PRO A 342 41.61 6.01 -14.05
CA PRO A 342 40.21 5.89 -14.45
C PRO A 342 39.94 4.56 -15.17
N VAL A 343 38.91 3.84 -14.75
CA VAL A 343 38.44 2.63 -15.42
C VAL A 343 37.07 2.90 -16.02
N VAL A 344 36.98 2.85 -17.34
CA VAL A 344 35.73 3.06 -18.09
C VAL A 344 35.23 1.74 -18.65
N ARG A 345 33.94 1.44 -18.43
CA ARG A 345 33.22 0.31 -19.02
C ARG A 345 31.88 0.77 -19.56
N ASN A 346 31.55 0.36 -20.77
CA ASN A 346 30.28 0.72 -21.40
C ASN A 346 29.95 2.23 -21.28
N ASN A 347 30.92 3.08 -21.64
CA ASN A 347 30.83 4.54 -21.54
C ASN A 347 30.52 5.06 -20.13
N THR A 348 30.86 4.31 -19.07
CA THR A 348 30.66 4.72 -17.69
C THR A 348 31.97 4.59 -16.91
N LEU A 349 32.31 5.61 -16.12
CA LEU A 349 33.42 5.60 -15.19
C LEU A 349 33.03 4.71 -13.99
N VAL A 350 33.58 3.51 -13.93
CA VAL A 350 33.29 2.49 -12.93
C VAL A 350 34.35 2.42 -11.83
N GLY A 351 35.46 3.07 -11.99
CA GLY A 351 36.51 3.15 -10.98
C GLY A 351 37.44 4.32 -11.24
N ALA A 352 37.78 5.04 -10.19
CA ALA A 352 38.77 6.12 -10.20
C ALA A 352 39.20 6.46 -8.78
N GLY A 353 40.42 6.95 -8.61
CA GLY A 353 40.86 7.58 -7.39
C GLY A 353 40.68 9.09 -7.46
N PHE A 354 40.11 9.70 -6.44
CA PHE A 354 39.99 11.14 -6.29
C PHE A 354 40.98 11.66 -5.21
N GLY A 355 41.42 12.89 -5.40
CA GLY A 355 42.14 13.56 -4.34
C GLY A 355 41.23 13.89 -3.16
N VAL A 356 41.74 13.83 -1.94
CA VAL A 356 41.00 14.32 -0.77
C VAL A 356 40.93 15.84 -0.88
N ASN A 357 39.75 16.40 -1.13
CA ASN A 357 39.55 17.82 -0.87
C ASN A 357 39.43 17.99 0.64
N SER A 358 40.40 18.69 1.23
CA SER A 358 40.33 19.06 2.61
C SER A 358 39.17 19.99 2.84
N GLY A 359 38.02 19.47 3.29
CA GLY A 359 37.00 20.34 3.80
C GLY A 359 35.55 19.92 3.72
N GLU A 360 35.17 18.91 3.01
CA GLU A 360 33.75 18.46 3.01
C GLU A 360 33.66 16.94 3.00
N VAL A 361 33.37 16.42 4.16
CA VAL A 361 32.68 15.15 4.33
C VAL A 361 31.29 15.56 4.80
N ASP A 362 30.39 15.76 3.84
CA ASP A 362 28.96 15.85 4.11
C ASP A 362 28.35 14.44 4.15
#